data_3159a3dd29a1fc0b4bd395ce851ef9b7
#
_entry.id   3159a3dd29a1fc0b4bd395ce851ef9b7
#
_cell.length_a   1.000
_cell.length_b   1.000
_cell.length_c   1.000
_cell.angle_alpha   90.00
_cell.angle_beta   90.00
_cell.angle_gamma   90.00
#
_symmetry.space_group_name_H-M   'P 1'
#
loop_
_entity.id
_entity.type
_entity.pdbx_description
1 polymer ?
#
loop_
_entity_poly.entity_id
_entity_poly.type
_entity_poly.pdbx_seq_one_letter_code
_entity_poly.pdbx_strand_id
1 'polypeptide(L)'
;MQNLGVIMNSSFINHIPVKILTLLRFAIPVMFFCNGLIYANTLNKIQIITYNTGLAQFPILPITIVPCNKSRLNGQLNEIEKKFKRPFILILQEVFRNSYSVYKLWAIKHKYSFTKTKVNKSGLMIVTSEDIEHEFFIPFNRDTYMLERGILGIKILFNRNELIVLNTHTSYSNSKKVNSSHVTQLKAIGIILNKLRKKTVVLGCDLNVGKDLHYINQTYNPIIKLWHPFISSLHSNFCEIDYESQNVSWDRSNNPLIYKAKFQLFDKFDLPLLHKFDKNEEEDSQLDHIFISSDIEVVYGAKLFLNKPVNISKCKNYTNENDEVYLSDHYALEAMISLQ
;
A
#
# COMPACT_ATOMS: atom_id res chain seq x y z
N MET A 1 21.09 -24.91 -29.08
CA MET A 1 22.31 -24.13 -28.88
C MET A 1 22.98 -23.99 -30.24
N GLN A 2 22.78 -22.86 -30.91
CA GLN A 2 23.52 -22.56 -32.15
C GLN A 2 24.24 -21.22 -31.88
N ASN A 3 25.57 -21.31 -31.88
CA ASN A 3 26.47 -20.15 -31.82
C ASN A 3 26.43 -19.41 -33.15
N LEU A 4 25.84 -18.21 -33.17
CA LEU A 4 26.02 -17.27 -34.25
C LEU A 4 27.26 -16.42 -33.98
N GLY A 5 28.41 -16.94 -34.42
CA GLY A 5 29.65 -16.16 -34.51
C GLY A 5 29.55 -15.17 -35.68
N VAL A 6 29.44 -13.90 -35.40
CA VAL A 6 29.57 -12.83 -36.40
C VAL A 6 31.04 -12.68 -36.75
N ILE A 7 31.48 -13.23 -37.87
CA ILE A 7 32.80 -12.98 -38.43
C ILE A 7 32.79 -11.59 -39.05
N MET A 8 33.35 -10.63 -38.33
CA MET A 8 33.63 -9.30 -38.91
C MET A 8 34.80 -9.41 -39.89
N ASN A 9 34.51 -9.17 -41.12
CA ASN A 9 35.47 -9.20 -42.22
C ASN A 9 36.50 -8.06 -42.04
N SER A 10 37.79 -8.39 -41.88
CA SER A 10 38.89 -7.51 -41.56
C SER A 10 39.19 -6.41 -42.62
N SER A 11 38.57 -6.50 -43.80
CA SER A 11 38.79 -5.57 -44.92
C SER A 11 38.05 -4.22 -44.77
N PHE A 12 37.13 -4.07 -43.81
CA PHE A 12 36.33 -2.83 -43.66
C PHE A 12 37.00 -1.77 -42.75
N ILE A 13 38.06 -2.12 -42.05
CA ILE A 13 38.67 -1.22 -41.05
C ILE A 13 39.67 -0.20 -41.68
N ASN A 14 40.15 -0.47 -42.91
CA ASN A 14 41.23 0.33 -43.50
C ASN A 14 40.80 1.66 -44.18
N HIS A 15 39.51 2.00 -44.16
CA HIS A 15 39.00 3.22 -44.81
C HIS A 15 38.29 4.21 -43.86
N ILE A 16 38.39 4.02 -42.55
CA ILE A 16 37.80 4.98 -41.60
C ILE A 16 38.84 6.11 -41.37
N PRO A 17 38.48 7.38 -41.67
CA PRO A 17 39.39 8.51 -41.39
C PRO A 17 39.79 8.53 -39.91
N VAL A 18 41.07 8.78 -39.63
CA VAL A 18 41.63 8.77 -38.27
C VAL A 18 40.84 9.65 -37.30
N LYS A 19 40.24 10.76 -37.78
CA LYS A 19 39.39 11.67 -36.99
C LYS A 19 38.10 10.98 -36.50
N ILE A 20 37.52 10.05 -37.27
CA ILE A 20 36.30 9.31 -36.87
C ILE A 20 36.65 8.25 -35.83
N LEU A 21 37.81 7.62 -35.93
CA LEU A 21 38.31 6.65 -34.94
C LEU A 21 38.56 7.30 -33.57
N THR A 22 39.06 8.57 -33.58
CA THR A 22 39.27 9.32 -32.33
C THR A 22 37.93 9.70 -31.67
N LEU A 23 36.92 10.12 -32.44
CA LEU A 23 35.59 10.44 -31.93
C LEU A 23 34.88 9.18 -31.38
N LEU A 24 35.02 8.02 -32.03
CA LEU A 24 34.49 6.75 -31.52
C LEU A 24 35.18 6.29 -30.24
N ARG A 25 36.48 6.54 -30.05
CA ARG A 25 37.20 6.20 -28.81
C ARG A 25 36.73 7.02 -27.60
N PHE A 26 36.22 8.25 -27.80
CA PHE A 26 35.65 9.05 -26.71
C PHE A 26 34.13 8.85 -26.53
N ALA A 27 33.41 8.59 -27.61
CA ALA A 27 31.94 8.40 -27.54
C ALA A 27 31.54 7.09 -26.87
N ILE A 28 32.25 5.99 -27.10
CA ILE A 28 31.95 4.70 -26.49
C ILE A 28 32.11 4.71 -24.97
N PRO A 29 33.22 5.19 -24.37
CA PRO A 29 33.33 5.28 -22.91
C PRO A 29 32.29 6.20 -22.29
N VAL A 30 31.93 7.34 -22.92
CA VAL A 30 30.90 8.27 -22.44
C VAL A 30 29.51 7.61 -22.45
N MET A 31 29.16 6.86 -23.50
CA MET A 31 27.90 6.12 -23.56
C MET A 31 27.83 5.02 -22.49
N PHE A 32 28.94 4.30 -22.23
CA PHE A 32 28.98 3.32 -21.15
C PHE A 32 28.90 3.97 -19.77
N PHE A 33 29.55 5.13 -19.59
CA PHE A 33 29.50 5.88 -18.32
C PHE A 33 28.13 6.48 -18.07
N CYS A 34 27.49 7.08 -19.09
CA CYS A 34 26.12 7.59 -18.98
C CYS A 34 25.10 6.47 -18.75
N ASN A 35 25.20 5.36 -19.46
CA ASN A 35 24.34 4.20 -19.22
C ASN A 35 24.59 3.58 -17.85
N GLY A 36 25.83 3.50 -17.37
CA GLY A 36 26.17 3.05 -16.03
C GLY A 36 25.61 3.95 -14.93
N LEU A 37 25.65 5.27 -15.10
CA LEU A 37 25.06 6.24 -14.17
C LEU A 37 23.53 6.21 -14.17
N ILE A 38 22.90 6.04 -15.33
CA ILE A 38 21.45 5.88 -15.45
C ILE A 38 21.01 4.55 -14.79
N TYR A 39 21.75 3.47 -15.00
CA TYR A 39 21.49 2.18 -14.37
C TYR A 39 21.70 2.21 -12.84
N ALA A 40 22.77 2.86 -12.36
CA ALA A 40 23.02 3.00 -10.94
C ALA A 40 21.92 3.81 -10.22
N ASN A 41 21.38 4.85 -10.88
CA ASN A 41 20.32 5.68 -10.32
C ASN A 41 18.93 4.96 -10.28
N THR A 42 18.72 3.91 -11.07
CA THR A 42 17.49 3.11 -11.01
C THR A 42 17.55 1.98 -9.98
N LEU A 43 18.76 1.55 -9.61
CA LEU A 43 18.98 0.40 -8.72
C LEU A 43 18.59 0.66 -7.26
N ASN A 44 18.54 1.91 -6.82
CA ASN A 44 18.26 2.26 -5.41
C ASN A 44 16.80 2.65 -5.13
N LYS A 45 15.91 2.54 -6.12
CA LYS A 45 14.51 2.96 -5.98
C LYS A 45 13.60 1.76 -5.79
N ILE A 46 12.65 1.89 -4.86
CA ILE A 46 11.66 0.86 -4.59
C ILE A 46 10.27 1.49 -4.49
N GLN A 47 9.30 0.86 -5.14
CA GLN A 47 7.89 1.26 -5.11
C GLN A 47 7.25 0.76 -3.82
N ILE A 48 6.62 1.65 -3.07
CA ILE A 48 5.87 1.34 -1.85
C ILE A 48 4.40 1.55 -2.13
N ILE A 49 3.58 0.55 -1.82
CA ILE A 49 2.12 0.63 -1.98
C ILE A 49 1.49 0.18 -0.67
N THR A 50 0.63 1.01 -0.08
CA THR A 50 -0.26 0.60 1.02
C THR A 50 -1.70 0.57 0.54
N TYR A 51 -2.46 -0.46 0.93
CA TYR A 51 -3.81 -0.66 0.44
C TYR A 51 -4.70 -1.41 1.43
N ASN A 52 -5.71 -0.73 1.97
CA ASN A 52 -6.83 -1.42 2.59
C ASN A 52 -7.71 -2.00 1.48
N THR A 53 -7.75 -3.32 1.39
CA THR A 53 -8.39 -4.05 0.30
C THR A 53 -9.91 -4.09 0.39
N GLY A 54 -10.49 -3.72 1.54
CA GLY A 54 -11.93 -3.82 1.79
C GLY A 54 -12.45 -5.26 1.67
N LEU A 55 -11.62 -6.27 1.98
CA LEU A 55 -11.99 -7.68 1.85
C LEU A 55 -12.31 -8.34 3.19
N ALA A 56 -12.62 -7.51 4.20
CA ALA A 56 -12.96 -7.99 5.53
C ALA A 56 -14.18 -8.92 5.52
N GLN A 57 -14.06 -10.02 6.26
CA GLN A 57 -15.09 -11.01 6.47
C GLN A 57 -15.26 -11.30 7.96
N PHE A 58 -16.49 -11.47 8.41
CA PHE A 58 -16.71 -11.89 9.80
C PHE A 58 -16.10 -13.29 10.04
N PRO A 59 -15.42 -13.51 11.17
CA PRO A 59 -14.69 -14.75 11.43
C PRO A 59 -15.55 -16.01 11.45
N ILE A 60 -16.80 -15.92 11.89
CA ILE A 60 -17.70 -17.06 12.14
C ILE A 60 -18.74 -17.20 11.02
N LEU A 61 -19.18 -16.09 10.44
CA LEU A 61 -20.19 -16.06 9.40
C LEU A 61 -19.56 -15.64 8.06
N PRO A 62 -20.02 -16.20 6.94
CA PRO A 62 -19.55 -15.79 5.61
C PRO A 62 -20.16 -14.43 5.20
N ILE A 63 -20.12 -13.47 6.11
CA ILE A 63 -20.59 -12.10 5.91
C ILE A 63 -19.40 -11.25 5.49
N THR A 64 -19.50 -10.64 4.32
CA THR A 64 -18.55 -9.64 3.84
C THR A 64 -19.01 -8.26 4.31
N ILE A 65 -18.06 -7.42 4.74
CA ILE A 65 -18.37 -6.06 5.17
C ILE A 65 -18.60 -5.18 3.94
N VAL A 66 -17.69 -5.26 2.97
CA VAL A 66 -17.81 -4.58 1.69
C VAL A 66 -18.26 -5.59 0.63
N PRO A 67 -19.30 -5.29 -0.16
CA PRO A 67 -19.87 -6.25 -1.11
C PRO A 67 -18.93 -6.72 -2.22
N CYS A 68 -19.30 -7.79 -2.91
CA CYS A 68 -18.61 -8.30 -4.10
C CYS A 68 -17.14 -8.74 -3.89
N ASN A 69 -16.77 -9.20 -2.72
CA ASN A 69 -15.38 -9.52 -2.37
C ASN A 69 -14.64 -10.33 -3.44
N LYS A 70 -15.23 -11.43 -3.93
CA LYS A 70 -14.56 -12.30 -4.92
C LYS A 70 -14.28 -11.59 -6.23
N SER A 71 -15.23 -10.82 -6.73
CA SER A 71 -15.12 -10.11 -8.00
C SER A 71 -14.13 -8.94 -7.87
N ARG A 72 -14.20 -8.19 -6.77
CA ARG A 72 -13.26 -7.10 -6.48
C ARG A 72 -11.85 -7.61 -6.29
N LEU A 73 -11.65 -8.71 -5.57
CA LEU A 73 -10.33 -9.33 -5.38
C LEU A 73 -9.65 -9.67 -6.71
N ASN A 74 -10.38 -10.27 -7.65
CA ASN A 74 -9.85 -10.55 -8.99
C ASN A 74 -9.50 -9.25 -9.74
N GLY A 75 -10.36 -8.24 -9.64
CA GLY A 75 -10.10 -6.91 -10.21
C GLY A 75 -8.86 -6.25 -9.60
N GLN A 76 -8.69 -6.33 -8.28
CA GLN A 76 -7.51 -5.82 -7.57
C GLN A 76 -6.22 -6.44 -8.12
N LEU A 77 -6.16 -7.77 -8.21
CA LEU A 77 -4.97 -8.46 -8.71
C LEU A 77 -4.66 -8.10 -10.17
N ASN A 78 -5.68 -8.02 -11.03
CA ASN A 78 -5.50 -7.64 -12.43
C ASN A 78 -4.93 -6.22 -12.58
N GLU A 79 -5.43 -5.26 -11.78
CA GLU A 79 -4.94 -3.89 -11.83
C GLU A 79 -3.54 -3.74 -11.20
N ILE A 80 -3.28 -4.50 -10.15
CA ILE A 80 -1.95 -4.58 -9.52
C ILE A 80 -0.93 -5.10 -10.54
N GLU A 81 -1.21 -6.23 -11.23
CA GLU A 81 -0.31 -6.80 -12.24
C GLU A 81 0.03 -5.82 -13.38
N LYS A 82 -0.94 -4.98 -13.78
CA LYS A 82 -0.72 -3.99 -14.85
C LYS A 82 0.19 -2.83 -14.43
N LYS A 83 0.19 -2.49 -13.15
CA LYS A 83 0.80 -1.24 -12.65
C LYS A 83 2.11 -1.44 -11.90
N PHE A 84 2.41 -2.66 -11.43
CA PHE A 84 3.62 -2.91 -10.64
C PHE A 84 4.88 -2.80 -11.47
N LYS A 85 5.84 -2.07 -10.89
CA LYS A 85 7.21 -1.98 -11.38
C LYS A 85 8.13 -2.56 -10.31
N ARG A 86 8.95 -3.54 -10.66
CA ARG A 86 9.97 -4.06 -9.74
C ARG A 86 11.13 -3.07 -9.60
N PRO A 87 11.71 -2.93 -8.43
CA PRO A 87 11.35 -3.56 -7.14
C PRO A 87 10.15 -2.89 -6.46
N PHE A 88 9.34 -3.66 -5.69
CA PHE A 88 8.17 -3.14 -4.99
C PHE A 88 7.95 -3.80 -3.63
N ILE A 89 7.20 -3.09 -2.78
CA ILE A 89 6.61 -3.58 -1.53
C ILE A 89 5.13 -3.22 -1.51
N LEU A 90 4.27 -4.22 -1.40
CA LEU A 90 2.82 -4.10 -1.29
C LEU A 90 2.39 -4.43 0.14
N ILE A 91 1.82 -3.45 0.82
CA ILE A 91 1.42 -3.48 2.22
C ILE A 91 -0.11 -3.50 2.26
N LEU A 92 -0.70 -4.62 2.68
CA LEU A 92 -2.13 -4.88 2.55
C LEU A 92 -2.81 -4.96 3.91
N GLN A 93 -3.97 -4.31 4.05
CA GLN A 93 -4.88 -4.45 5.16
C GLN A 93 -6.17 -5.15 4.70
N GLU A 94 -6.94 -5.69 5.65
CA GLU A 94 -8.19 -6.44 5.45
C GLU A 94 -8.09 -7.70 4.58
N VAL A 95 -6.92 -8.32 4.54
CA VAL A 95 -6.69 -9.59 3.82
C VAL A 95 -6.98 -10.77 4.76
N PHE A 96 -8.16 -11.37 4.65
CA PHE A 96 -8.58 -12.48 5.52
C PHE A 96 -8.87 -13.75 4.71
N ARG A 97 -8.68 -14.94 5.30
CA ARG A 97 -9.13 -16.24 4.80
C ARG A 97 -8.96 -16.45 3.28
N ASN A 98 -10.08 -16.39 2.54
CA ASN A 98 -10.08 -16.66 1.10
C ASN A 98 -9.24 -15.64 0.33
N SER A 99 -9.32 -14.36 0.69
CA SER A 99 -8.51 -13.33 0.05
C SER A 99 -7.02 -13.56 0.29
N TYR A 100 -6.63 -13.97 1.52
CA TYR A 100 -5.25 -14.37 1.78
C TYR A 100 -4.79 -15.51 0.88
N SER A 101 -5.62 -16.56 0.73
CA SER A 101 -5.27 -17.69 -0.12
C SER A 101 -5.06 -17.27 -1.58
N VAL A 102 -5.86 -16.36 -2.08
CA VAL A 102 -5.77 -15.86 -3.46
C VAL A 102 -4.53 -14.99 -3.64
N TYR A 103 -4.26 -14.02 -2.73
CA TYR A 103 -3.04 -13.23 -2.76
C TYR A 103 -1.77 -14.09 -2.63
N LYS A 104 -1.81 -15.11 -1.75
CA LYS A 104 -0.72 -16.08 -1.60
C LYS A 104 -0.43 -16.83 -2.91
N LEU A 105 -1.46 -17.35 -3.57
CA LEU A 105 -1.31 -18.07 -4.84
C LEU A 105 -0.78 -17.16 -5.94
N TRP A 106 -1.27 -15.92 -5.98
CA TRP A 106 -0.76 -14.89 -6.88
C TRP A 106 0.73 -14.60 -6.63
N ALA A 107 1.14 -14.38 -5.37
CA ALA A 107 2.53 -14.14 -5.02
C ALA A 107 3.43 -15.33 -5.42
N ILE A 108 3.00 -16.56 -5.14
CA ILE A 108 3.73 -17.77 -5.54
C ILE A 108 3.90 -17.86 -7.06
N LYS A 109 2.81 -17.61 -7.82
CA LYS A 109 2.83 -17.62 -9.30
C LYS A 109 3.88 -16.65 -9.87
N HIS A 110 4.03 -15.49 -9.24
CA HIS A 110 4.93 -14.43 -9.70
C HIS A 110 6.31 -14.46 -9.02
N LYS A 111 6.56 -15.46 -8.15
CA LYS A 111 7.81 -15.60 -7.38
C LYS A 111 8.09 -14.38 -6.50
N TYR A 112 7.06 -13.89 -5.81
CA TYR A 112 7.16 -12.85 -4.80
C TYR A 112 7.22 -13.45 -3.40
N SER A 113 7.97 -12.83 -2.52
CA SER A 113 7.95 -13.12 -1.09
C SER A 113 6.71 -12.54 -0.43
N PHE A 114 6.17 -13.21 0.59
CA PHE A 114 4.99 -12.74 1.30
C PHE A 114 4.96 -13.22 2.74
N THR A 115 4.28 -12.48 3.61
CA THR A 115 4.13 -12.80 5.03
C THR A 115 3.12 -13.91 5.29
N LYS A 116 3.36 -14.69 6.35
CA LYS A 116 2.55 -15.83 6.77
C LYS A 116 2.03 -15.69 8.21
N THR A 117 2.71 -14.86 9.02
CA THR A 117 2.43 -14.72 10.44
C THR A 117 1.14 -13.96 10.68
N LYS A 118 0.20 -14.59 11.43
CA LYS A 118 -1.04 -13.97 11.92
C LYS A 118 -1.99 -13.40 10.86
N VAL A 119 -1.74 -13.51 9.56
CA VAL A 119 -2.54 -12.89 8.49
C VAL A 119 -4.04 -13.16 8.65
N ASN A 120 -4.44 -14.41 8.86
CA ASN A 120 -5.85 -14.79 9.02
C ASN A 120 -6.54 -14.20 10.26
N LYS A 121 -5.78 -13.72 11.24
CA LYS A 121 -6.30 -13.13 12.48
C LYS A 121 -6.21 -11.62 12.48
N SER A 122 -5.15 -11.06 11.90
CA SER A 122 -4.91 -9.62 11.84
C SER A 122 -5.48 -8.95 10.59
N GLY A 123 -5.61 -9.70 9.49
CA GLY A 123 -5.93 -9.15 8.17
C GLY A 123 -4.76 -8.39 7.53
N LEU A 124 -3.54 -8.47 8.10
CA LEU A 124 -2.36 -7.78 7.59
C LEU A 124 -1.52 -8.72 6.73
N MET A 125 -1.09 -8.26 5.57
CA MET A 125 -0.19 -8.99 4.69
C MET A 125 0.81 -8.02 4.04
N ILE A 126 2.04 -8.48 3.84
CA ILE A 126 3.04 -7.78 3.03
C ILE A 126 3.47 -8.72 1.92
N VAL A 127 3.53 -8.22 0.69
CA VAL A 127 4.07 -8.92 -0.48
C VAL A 127 5.18 -8.06 -1.07
N THR A 128 6.30 -8.66 -1.46
CA THR A 128 7.45 -7.93 -1.99
C THR A 128 8.16 -8.73 -3.08
N SER A 129 8.81 -8.01 -4.01
CA SER A 129 9.71 -8.62 -4.99
C SER A 129 11.04 -9.08 -4.38
N GLU A 130 11.35 -8.64 -3.15
CA GLU A 130 12.59 -8.92 -2.44
C GLU A 130 12.44 -10.11 -1.50
N ASP A 131 13.54 -10.76 -1.13
CA ASP A 131 13.51 -11.84 -0.16
C ASP A 131 13.27 -11.33 1.27
N ILE A 132 12.35 -11.98 1.99
CA ILE A 132 12.06 -11.69 3.38
C ILE A 132 13.08 -12.45 4.25
N GLU A 133 13.99 -11.71 4.91
CA GLU A 133 14.95 -12.30 5.84
C GLU A 133 14.32 -12.64 7.20
N HIS A 134 13.43 -11.78 7.67
CA HIS A 134 12.77 -11.95 8.95
C HIS A 134 11.35 -11.40 8.93
N GLU A 135 10.45 -12.08 9.62
CA GLU A 135 9.05 -11.70 9.77
C GLU A 135 8.68 -11.71 11.26
N PHE A 136 7.93 -10.69 11.71
CA PHE A 136 7.50 -10.58 13.10
C PHE A 136 6.12 -9.95 13.21
N PHE A 137 5.45 -10.19 14.34
CA PHE A 137 4.17 -9.57 14.67
C PHE A 137 4.19 -9.07 16.12
N ILE A 138 3.85 -7.79 16.32
CA ILE A 138 3.75 -7.15 17.62
C ILE A 138 2.28 -6.88 17.90
N PRO A 139 1.60 -7.67 18.78
CA PRO A 139 0.20 -7.45 19.06
C PRO A 139 0.01 -6.16 19.87
N PHE A 140 -1.08 -5.44 19.59
CA PHE A 140 -1.57 -4.42 20.51
C PHE A 140 -2.21 -5.08 21.74
N ASN A 141 -2.13 -4.41 22.89
CA ASN A 141 -2.80 -4.89 24.09
C ASN A 141 -4.31 -5.05 23.80
N ARG A 142 -4.84 -6.20 24.13
CA ARG A 142 -6.16 -6.79 23.86
C ARG A 142 -7.20 -5.80 23.35
N ASP A 143 -7.55 -5.95 22.08
CA ASP A 143 -8.83 -5.50 21.57
C ASP A 143 -9.90 -6.53 21.96
N THR A 144 -11.06 -6.08 22.39
CA THR A 144 -12.20 -6.94 22.81
C THR A 144 -12.87 -7.66 21.66
N TYR A 145 -12.43 -7.41 20.42
CA TYR A 145 -12.97 -7.97 19.21
C TYR A 145 -12.11 -9.13 18.68
N MET A 146 -12.75 -10.03 17.94
CA MET A 146 -12.17 -11.27 17.41
C MET A 146 -10.94 -11.09 16.50
N LEU A 147 -10.51 -9.85 16.23
CA LEU A 147 -9.36 -9.53 15.42
C LEU A 147 -8.12 -9.29 16.30
N GLU A 148 -7.02 -9.88 15.91
CA GLU A 148 -5.73 -9.70 16.57
C GLU A 148 -5.00 -8.49 15.95
N ARG A 149 -5.36 -7.29 16.40
CA ARG A 149 -4.72 -6.06 15.91
C ARG A 149 -3.29 -5.93 16.41
N GLY A 150 -2.42 -5.37 15.57
CA GLY A 150 -0.99 -5.23 15.88
C GLY A 150 -0.22 -4.63 14.73
N ILE A 151 1.10 -4.72 14.81
CA ILE A 151 2.03 -4.37 13.74
C ILE A 151 2.64 -5.65 13.18
N LEU A 152 2.41 -5.93 11.91
CA LEU A 152 3.14 -6.91 11.13
C LEU A 152 4.39 -6.25 10.56
N GLY A 153 5.54 -6.86 10.74
CA GLY A 153 6.78 -6.35 10.21
C GLY A 153 7.58 -7.39 9.45
N ILE A 154 8.33 -6.94 8.47
CA ILE A 154 9.35 -7.72 7.79
C ILE A 154 10.67 -6.95 7.79
N LYS A 155 11.75 -7.71 7.68
CA LYS A 155 13.07 -7.19 7.35
C LYS A 155 13.47 -7.76 6.00
N ILE A 156 13.91 -6.89 5.11
CA ILE A 156 14.47 -7.24 3.80
C ILE A 156 15.85 -6.61 3.64
N LEU A 157 16.65 -7.18 2.76
CA LEU A 157 17.90 -6.59 2.32
C LEU A 157 17.71 -6.03 0.91
N PHE A 158 17.62 -4.71 0.78
CA PHE A 158 17.49 -4.05 -0.50
C PHE A 158 18.78 -3.31 -0.86
N ASN A 159 19.45 -3.75 -1.93
CA ASN A 159 20.75 -3.22 -2.36
C ASN A 159 21.80 -3.14 -1.23
N ARG A 160 21.88 -4.17 -0.40
CA ARG A 160 22.75 -4.28 0.79
C ARG A 160 22.33 -3.39 1.97
N ASN A 161 21.28 -2.63 1.86
CA ASN A 161 20.72 -1.83 2.96
C ASN A 161 19.59 -2.61 3.65
N GLU A 162 19.64 -2.68 4.98
CA GLU A 162 18.56 -3.26 5.78
C GLU A 162 17.35 -2.31 5.74
N LEU A 163 16.20 -2.81 5.30
CA LEU A 163 14.94 -2.09 5.32
C LEU A 163 13.93 -2.85 6.17
N ILE A 164 13.36 -2.19 7.17
CA ILE A 164 12.25 -2.69 7.97
C ILE A 164 10.95 -2.14 7.40
N VAL A 165 10.05 -3.03 7.04
CA VAL A 165 8.73 -2.66 6.52
C VAL A 165 7.67 -3.07 7.52
N LEU A 166 6.82 -2.12 7.89
CA LEU A 166 5.75 -2.28 8.87
C LEU A 166 4.39 -2.11 8.21
N ASN A 167 3.42 -2.87 8.70
CA ASN A 167 2.02 -2.82 8.31
C ASN A 167 1.14 -2.80 9.55
N THR A 168 0.15 -1.91 9.60
CA THR A 168 -0.84 -1.90 10.68
C THR A 168 -2.20 -1.42 10.18
N HIS A 169 -3.24 -1.82 10.90
CA HIS A 169 -4.61 -1.34 10.73
C HIS A 169 -5.21 -1.13 12.11
N THR A 170 -5.52 0.11 12.46
CA THR A 170 -6.03 0.47 13.78
C THR A 170 -7.55 0.33 13.89
N SER A 171 -8.05 0.39 15.11
CA SER A 171 -9.49 0.45 15.36
C SER A 171 -10.07 1.77 14.88
N TYR A 172 -11.33 1.75 14.47
CA TYR A 172 -12.05 2.93 14.07
C TYR A 172 -12.58 3.72 15.29
N SER A 173 -12.57 5.04 15.18
CA SER A 173 -13.26 5.98 16.08
C SER A 173 -14.20 6.85 15.26
N ASN A 174 -15.44 7.02 15.71
CA ASN A 174 -16.37 7.92 15.03
C ASN A 174 -16.33 9.35 15.62
N SER A 175 -16.94 10.29 14.94
CA SER A 175 -17.00 11.70 15.36
C SER A 175 -17.66 11.93 16.73
N LYS A 176 -18.52 11.00 17.16
CA LYS A 176 -19.26 11.11 18.44
C LYS A 176 -18.52 10.48 19.61
N LYS A 177 -17.66 9.48 19.35
CA LYS A 177 -16.98 8.73 20.42
C LYS A 177 -15.60 8.25 19.99
N VAL A 178 -14.57 8.73 20.69
CA VAL A 178 -13.22 8.20 20.56
C VAL A 178 -13.15 6.82 21.18
N ASN A 179 -12.69 5.84 20.39
CA ASN A 179 -12.44 4.49 20.88
C ASN A 179 -11.13 4.47 21.69
N SER A 180 -11.20 4.06 22.95
CA SER A 180 -10.02 3.95 23.83
C SER A 180 -8.95 2.99 23.28
N SER A 181 -9.38 1.92 22.63
CA SER A 181 -8.46 1.00 21.94
C SER A 181 -7.70 1.71 20.82
N HIS A 182 -8.36 2.57 20.03
CA HIS A 182 -7.74 3.34 18.97
C HIS A 182 -6.62 4.25 19.52
N VAL A 183 -6.92 5.02 20.60
CA VAL A 183 -5.92 5.86 21.31
C VAL A 183 -4.70 5.04 21.75
N THR A 184 -4.97 3.88 22.34
CA THR A 184 -3.90 2.99 22.85
C THR A 184 -3.05 2.43 21.70
N GLN A 185 -3.68 2.07 20.59
CA GLN A 185 -2.99 1.57 19.40
C GLN A 185 -2.09 2.62 18.76
N LEU A 186 -2.57 3.86 18.58
CA LEU A 186 -1.76 4.96 18.07
C LEU A 186 -0.55 5.24 18.98
N LYS A 187 -0.74 5.26 20.29
CA LYS A 187 0.38 5.38 21.25
C LYS A 187 1.39 4.24 21.11
N ALA A 188 0.92 3.00 20.96
CA ALA A 188 1.78 1.84 20.78
C ALA A 188 2.60 1.93 19.49
N ILE A 189 2.00 2.39 18.38
CA ILE A 189 2.70 2.63 17.11
C ILE A 189 3.82 3.66 17.32
N GLY A 190 3.53 4.80 17.94
CA GLY A 190 4.52 5.84 18.22
C GLY A 190 5.69 5.32 19.06
N ILE A 191 5.43 4.52 20.11
CA ILE A 191 6.46 3.89 20.93
C ILE A 191 7.34 2.94 20.12
N ILE A 192 6.74 2.11 19.24
CA ILE A 192 7.47 1.14 18.41
C ILE A 192 8.35 1.88 17.40
N LEU A 193 7.82 2.89 16.69
CA LEU A 193 8.59 3.69 15.76
C LEU A 193 9.77 4.38 16.46
N ASN A 194 9.55 4.97 17.64
CA ASN A 194 10.63 5.59 18.40
C ASN A 194 11.74 4.60 18.84
N LYS A 195 11.42 3.33 19.09
CA LYS A 195 12.42 2.27 19.32
C LYS A 195 13.22 1.97 18.05
N LEU A 196 12.63 2.14 16.89
CA LEU A 196 13.24 1.89 15.59
C LEU A 196 13.91 3.14 14.97
N ARG A 197 14.00 4.28 15.68
CA ARG A 197 14.49 5.57 15.17
C ARG A 197 15.90 5.58 14.56
N LYS A 198 16.72 4.54 14.82
CA LYS A 198 18.07 4.36 14.26
C LYS A 198 18.10 3.35 13.11
N LYS A 199 16.95 2.95 12.60
CA LYS A 199 16.79 1.98 11.54
C LYS A 199 16.09 2.63 10.36
N THR A 200 16.37 2.13 9.17
CA THR A 200 15.67 2.49 7.93
C THR A 200 14.32 1.78 7.92
N VAL A 201 13.23 2.54 8.03
CA VAL A 201 11.88 2.02 8.26
C VAL A 201 10.87 2.64 7.31
N VAL A 202 9.99 1.80 6.79
CA VAL A 202 8.75 2.20 6.10
C VAL A 202 7.56 1.62 6.86
N LEU A 203 6.56 2.43 7.15
CA LEU A 203 5.26 2.01 7.67
C LEU A 203 4.17 2.38 6.66
N GLY A 204 3.49 1.37 6.09
CA GLY A 204 2.23 1.56 5.36
C GLY A 204 1.07 1.14 6.25
N CYS A 205 0.01 1.93 6.30
CA CYS A 205 -1.06 1.66 7.27
C CYS A 205 -2.39 2.30 6.89
N ASP A 206 -3.46 1.69 7.40
CA ASP A 206 -4.75 2.34 7.63
C ASP A 206 -4.85 2.68 9.12
N LEU A 207 -4.75 3.97 9.44
CA LEU A 207 -4.83 4.45 10.82
C LEU A 207 -6.25 4.82 11.25
N ASN A 208 -7.22 4.79 10.34
CA ASN A 208 -8.59 5.28 10.61
C ASN A 208 -8.61 6.71 11.21
N VAL A 209 -7.58 7.50 10.91
CA VAL A 209 -7.42 8.91 11.32
C VAL A 209 -6.42 9.59 10.40
N GLY A 210 -6.62 10.89 10.11
CA GLY A 210 -5.73 11.66 9.23
C GLY A 210 -5.86 13.18 9.37
N LYS A 211 -5.12 13.92 8.51
CA LYS A 211 -5.03 15.38 8.54
C LYS A 211 -6.33 16.08 8.15
N ASP A 212 -6.91 15.67 7.05
CA ASP A 212 -7.93 16.42 6.32
C ASP A 212 -9.31 15.80 6.50
N LEU A 213 -9.74 15.77 7.74
CA LEU A 213 -11.14 15.59 8.02
C LEU A 213 -11.78 16.98 7.95
N HIS A 214 -12.30 17.33 6.78
CA HIS A 214 -13.05 18.57 6.58
C HIS A 214 -14.37 18.55 7.35
N TYR A 215 -14.29 18.80 8.64
CA TYR A 215 -15.47 19.16 9.41
C TYR A 215 -15.68 20.67 9.28
N ILE A 216 -16.44 21.07 8.29
CA ILE A 216 -16.64 22.46 7.89
C ILE A 216 -17.28 23.31 9.01
N ASN A 217 -17.89 22.73 10.04
CA ASN A 217 -18.64 23.51 11.04
C ASN A 217 -18.54 23.02 12.49
N GLN A 218 -17.54 22.23 12.87
CA GLN A 218 -17.49 21.76 14.25
C GLN A 218 -16.19 22.18 14.96
N THR A 219 -16.36 23.02 15.98
CA THR A 219 -15.32 23.41 16.94
C THR A 219 -14.72 22.22 17.74
N TYR A 220 -15.24 21.01 17.53
CA TYR A 220 -14.85 19.82 18.28
C TYR A 220 -14.83 18.57 17.39
N ASN A 221 -13.65 18.22 16.86
CA ASN A 221 -13.44 16.94 16.20
C ASN A 221 -12.55 16.03 17.06
N PRO A 222 -13.08 14.96 17.66
CA PRO A 222 -12.29 14.06 18.49
C PRO A 222 -11.20 13.32 17.72
N ILE A 223 -11.36 13.14 16.40
CA ILE A 223 -10.38 12.44 15.55
C ILE A 223 -9.13 13.31 15.32
N ILE A 224 -9.28 14.61 15.10
CA ILE A 224 -8.14 15.55 15.02
C ILE A 224 -7.33 15.52 16.32
N LYS A 225 -7.99 15.36 17.46
CA LYS A 225 -7.32 15.20 18.76
C LYS A 225 -6.48 13.95 18.88
N LEU A 226 -6.74 12.94 18.06
CA LEU A 226 -5.89 11.74 17.99
C LEU A 226 -4.70 11.95 17.05
N TRP A 227 -4.91 12.64 15.92
CA TRP A 227 -3.89 12.84 14.90
C TRP A 227 -2.71 13.67 15.39
N HIS A 228 -2.98 14.89 15.90
CA HIS A 228 -1.90 15.77 16.35
C HIS A 228 -0.98 15.19 17.42
N PRO A 229 -1.49 14.57 18.51
CA PRO A 229 -0.62 13.91 19.47
C PRO A 229 0.17 12.73 18.89
N PHE A 230 -0.42 11.97 17.95
CA PHE A 230 0.27 10.88 17.28
C PHE A 230 1.45 11.42 16.46
N ILE A 231 1.21 12.37 15.55
CA ILE A 231 2.27 12.97 14.72
C ILE A 231 3.35 13.61 15.59
N SER A 232 2.97 14.36 16.63
CA SER A 232 3.93 14.95 17.57
C SER A 232 4.78 13.89 18.28
N SER A 233 4.25 12.68 18.50
CA SER A 233 4.99 11.58 19.12
C SER A 233 6.05 10.96 18.23
N LEU A 234 5.99 11.14 16.92
CA LEU A 234 6.95 10.58 15.95
C LEU A 234 8.27 11.35 15.95
N HIS A 235 8.28 12.58 16.49
CA HIS A 235 9.43 13.48 16.46
C HIS A 235 9.98 13.69 15.04
N SER A 236 11.21 14.21 14.94
CA SER A 236 11.89 14.44 13.64
C SER A 236 12.47 13.18 12.99
N ASN A 237 12.29 11.99 13.60
CA ASN A 237 12.90 10.75 13.09
C ASN A 237 12.03 10.05 12.03
N PHE A 238 10.75 10.40 11.96
CA PHE A 238 9.82 9.87 10.98
C PHE A 238 8.99 11.00 10.39
N CYS A 239 8.77 10.92 9.08
CA CYS A 239 7.86 11.82 8.39
C CYS A 239 6.80 11.01 7.62
N GLU A 240 5.62 11.58 7.52
CA GLU A 240 4.61 11.11 6.59
C GLU A 240 5.00 11.56 5.19
N ILE A 241 4.88 10.67 4.20
CA ILE A 241 4.97 11.07 2.81
C ILE A 241 3.70 11.82 2.45
N ASP A 242 3.83 13.12 2.15
CA ASP A 242 2.70 13.95 1.79
C ASP A 242 2.03 13.47 0.49
N TYR A 243 0.70 13.57 0.46
CA TYR A 243 -0.07 13.35 -0.76
C TYR A 243 0.27 14.40 -1.81
N GLU A 244 0.42 14.02 -3.06
CA GLU A 244 0.73 14.94 -4.17
C GLU A 244 -0.38 15.95 -4.48
N SER A 245 -1.58 15.78 -3.90
CA SER A 245 -2.73 16.68 -4.05
C SER A 245 -3.64 16.54 -2.82
N GLN A 246 -4.71 17.35 -2.75
CA GLN A 246 -5.77 17.20 -1.75
C GLN A 246 -6.62 15.93 -1.95
N ASN A 247 -5.95 14.81 -2.24
CA ASN A 247 -6.59 13.52 -2.46
C ASN A 247 -6.93 12.86 -1.12
N VAL A 248 -8.02 12.14 -1.11
CA VAL A 248 -8.50 11.35 0.03
C VAL A 248 -8.42 9.86 -0.30
N SER A 249 -8.06 9.03 0.66
CA SER A 249 -8.06 7.58 0.48
C SER A 249 -9.43 6.95 0.75
N TRP A 250 -10.26 7.63 1.52
CA TRP A 250 -11.65 7.29 1.80
C TRP A 250 -12.55 8.35 1.16
N ASP A 251 -12.99 8.10 -0.07
CA ASP A 251 -13.78 9.03 -0.90
C ASP A 251 -15.26 8.63 -0.86
N ARG A 252 -15.96 9.11 0.14
CA ARG A 252 -17.37 8.86 0.32
C ARG A 252 -18.24 9.50 -0.77
N SER A 253 -17.81 10.64 -1.25
CA SER A 253 -18.57 11.42 -2.22
C SER A 253 -18.71 10.68 -3.55
N ASN A 254 -17.66 9.94 -3.96
CA ASN A 254 -17.59 9.31 -5.28
C ASN A 254 -17.60 7.77 -5.22
N ASN A 255 -17.26 7.14 -4.09
CA ASN A 255 -17.18 5.68 -4.01
C ASN A 255 -18.47 5.02 -3.51
N PRO A 256 -19.28 4.39 -4.40
CA PRO A 256 -20.52 3.74 -4.03
C PRO A 256 -20.41 2.60 -3.00
N LEU A 257 -19.22 1.99 -2.88
CA LEU A 257 -19.00 0.95 -1.88
C LEU A 257 -19.09 1.49 -0.46
N ILE A 258 -18.83 2.80 -0.24
CA ILE A 258 -18.94 3.43 1.06
C ILE A 258 -20.40 3.77 1.39
N TYR A 259 -21.08 4.50 0.53
CA TYR A 259 -22.44 4.98 0.83
C TYR A 259 -23.56 4.01 0.46
N LYS A 260 -23.30 3.05 -0.44
CA LYS A 260 -24.24 1.96 -0.80
C LYS A 260 -23.87 0.65 -0.10
N ALA A 261 -22.76 0.61 0.65
CA ALA A 261 -22.30 -0.62 1.29
C ALA A 261 -23.38 -1.18 2.20
N LYS A 262 -23.81 -2.38 1.89
CA LYS A 262 -24.68 -3.21 2.71
C LYS A 262 -23.89 -4.45 3.06
N PHE A 263 -23.96 -4.88 4.31
CA PHE A 263 -23.43 -6.19 4.65
C PHE A 263 -24.06 -7.25 3.74
N GLN A 264 -23.25 -8.04 3.09
CA GLN A 264 -23.69 -9.10 2.20
C GLN A 264 -23.47 -10.45 2.88
N LEU A 265 -24.55 -11.15 3.15
CA LEU A 265 -24.51 -12.53 3.64
C LEU A 265 -24.38 -13.45 2.43
N PHE A 266 -23.26 -14.16 2.28
CA PHE A 266 -22.89 -14.92 1.09
C PHE A 266 -22.98 -14.04 -0.18
N ASP A 267 -22.11 -14.10 -1.10
CA ASP A 267 -22.19 -13.35 -2.38
C ASP A 267 -23.55 -13.49 -3.14
N LYS A 268 -24.53 -14.14 -2.53
CA LYS A 268 -25.84 -14.48 -3.10
C LYS A 268 -27.04 -13.78 -2.47
N PHE A 269 -26.92 -13.24 -1.27
CA PHE A 269 -28.06 -12.64 -0.56
C PHE A 269 -27.77 -11.20 -0.17
N ASP A 270 -28.50 -10.29 -0.78
CA ASP A 270 -28.48 -8.87 -0.44
C ASP A 270 -29.34 -8.66 0.82
N LEU A 271 -28.81 -9.03 1.98
CA LEU A 271 -29.48 -8.78 3.27
C LEU A 271 -29.03 -7.41 3.79
N PRO A 272 -29.95 -6.42 3.86
CA PRO A 272 -29.63 -5.14 4.48
C PRO A 272 -29.45 -5.35 5.99
N LEU A 273 -28.23 -5.43 6.47
CA LEU A 273 -27.91 -5.32 7.88
C LEU A 273 -27.68 -3.84 8.23
N LEU A 274 -28.63 -3.29 8.89
CA LEU A 274 -28.85 -2.26 9.90
C LEU A 274 -27.82 -1.13 10.16
N HIS A 275 -26.90 -0.78 9.30
CA HIS A 275 -26.25 0.52 9.35
C HIS A 275 -26.25 1.17 7.95
N LYS A 276 -27.29 1.97 7.70
CA LYS A 276 -27.12 3.15 6.88
C LYS A 276 -26.10 4.00 7.62
N PHE A 277 -24.87 4.10 7.11
CA PHE A 277 -24.07 5.26 7.40
C PHE A 277 -24.90 6.45 6.93
N ASP A 278 -25.25 7.35 7.86
CA ASP A 278 -25.98 8.54 7.48
C ASP A 278 -25.10 9.34 6.55
N LYS A 279 -25.60 9.69 5.36
CA LYS A 279 -24.83 10.46 4.36
C LYS A 279 -24.27 11.77 4.92
N ASN A 280 -24.79 12.22 6.04
CA ASN A 280 -24.47 13.49 6.67
C ASN A 280 -23.45 13.38 7.82
N GLU A 281 -22.98 12.20 8.18
CA GLU A 281 -22.17 12.00 9.40
C GLU A 281 -20.68 11.80 9.18
N GLU A 282 -20.23 11.46 7.97
CA GLU A 282 -18.80 11.22 7.67
C GLU A 282 -18.41 11.90 6.36
N GLU A 283 -17.25 12.53 6.37
CA GLU A 283 -16.68 13.23 5.22
C GLU A 283 -15.59 12.40 4.55
N ASP A 284 -15.17 12.82 3.37
CA ASP A 284 -13.99 12.30 2.67
C ASP A 284 -12.76 12.45 3.56
N SER A 285 -11.91 11.42 3.63
CA SER A 285 -10.84 11.37 4.62
C SER A 285 -9.56 10.77 4.09
N GLN A 286 -8.42 11.21 4.64
CA GLN A 286 -7.13 10.55 4.49
C GLN A 286 -6.93 9.58 5.65
N LEU A 287 -7.25 8.30 5.47
CA LEU A 287 -7.15 7.27 6.52
C LEU A 287 -5.91 6.41 6.35
N ASP A 288 -5.42 6.30 5.11
CA ASP A 288 -4.26 5.52 4.74
C ASP A 288 -3.02 6.40 4.68
N HIS A 289 -1.88 5.91 5.15
CA HIS A 289 -0.65 6.68 5.27
C HIS A 289 0.58 5.86 4.94
N ILE A 290 1.63 6.54 4.48
CA ILE A 290 2.99 5.99 4.37
C ILE A 290 3.92 6.87 5.20
N PHE A 291 4.53 6.29 6.23
CA PHE A 291 5.57 6.94 7.05
C PHE A 291 6.92 6.33 6.73
N ILE A 292 7.94 7.17 6.70
CA ILE A 292 9.32 6.76 6.47
C ILE A 292 10.25 7.34 7.54
N SER A 293 11.34 6.66 7.82
CA SER A 293 12.43 7.22 8.60
C SER A 293 13.17 8.32 7.83
N SER A 294 13.75 9.28 8.55
CA SER A 294 14.34 10.50 7.97
C SER A 294 15.57 10.27 7.08
N ASP A 295 16.13 9.06 7.07
CA ASP A 295 17.23 8.63 6.21
C ASP A 295 16.79 8.15 4.82
N ILE A 296 15.49 8.08 4.56
CA ILE A 296 14.91 7.68 3.28
C ILE A 296 14.62 8.91 2.42
N GLU A 297 15.05 8.87 1.16
CA GLU A 297 14.72 9.89 0.17
C GLU A 297 13.40 9.56 -0.53
N VAL A 298 12.50 10.55 -0.63
CA VAL A 298 11.26 10.44 -1.40
C VAL A 298 11.53 10.87 -2.84
N VAL A 299 11.39 9.95 -3.79
CA VAL A 299 11.58 10.23 -5.22
C VAL A 299 10.31 10.87 -5.81
N TYR A 300 9.12 10.37 -5.43
CA TYR A 300 7.85 11.05 -5.61
C TYR A 300 6.92 10.74 -4.43
N GLY A 301 6.05 11.70 -4.10
CA GLY A 301 5.13 11.64 -2.97
C GLY A 301 4.01 10.62 -3.12
N ALA A 302 3.13 10.56 -2.14
CA ALA A 302 2.03 9.62 -2.14
C ALA A 302 0.97 10.00 -3.19
N LYS A 303 0.71 9.09 -4.12
CA LYS A 303 -0.32 9.18 -5.15
C LYS A 303 -1.43 8.20 -4.87
N LEU A 304 -2.65 8.55 -5.28
CA LEU A 304 -3.73 7.57 -5.31
C LEU A 304 -3.47 6.50 -6.36
N PHE A 305 -3.61 5.25 -5.92
CA PHE A 305 -3.44 4.06 -6.73
C PHE A 305 -4.70 3.21 -6.61
N LEU A 306 -5.14 2.54 -7.68
CA LEU A 306 -6.41 1.79 -7.70
C LEU A 306 -7.65 2.65 -7.35
N ASN A 307 -7.60 3.94 -7.65
CA ASN A 307 -8.68 4.91 -7.39
C ASN A 307 -9.69 5.06 -8.54
N LYS A 308 -9.56 4.27 -9.59
CA LYS A 308 -10.50 4.27 -10.72
C LYS A 308 -11.40 3.04 -10.63
N PRO A 309 -12.69 3.19 -10.88
CA PRO A 309 -13.61 2.07 -10.94
C PRO A 309 -13.32 1.21 -12.19
N VAL A 310 -13.72 -0.05 -12.13
CA VAL A 310 -13.53 -1.02 -13.21
C VAL A 310 -14.85 -1.73 -13.51
N ASN A 311 -15.00 -2.21 -14.74
CA ASN A 311 -16.18 -2.98 -15.10
C ASN A 311 -16.12 -4.38 -14.49
N ILE A 312 -17.06 -4.68 -13.58
CA ILE A 312 -17.22 -5.99 -12.93
C ILE A 312 -18.67 -6.43 -13.09
N SER A 313 -18.95 -7.25 -14.07
CA SER A 313 -20.30 -7.67 -14.47
C SER A 313 -21.16 -8.29 -13.34
N LYS A 314 -20.55 -8.76 -12.27
CA LYS A 314 -21.25 -9.44 -11.14
C LYS A 314 -21.59 -8.52 -9.97
N CYS A 315 -21.31 -7.23 -10.06
CA CYS A 315 -21.49 -6.27 -8.94
C CYS A 315 -22.47 -5.14 -9.29
N LYS A 316 -23.47 -5.39 -10.09
CA LYS A 316 -24.38 -4.37 -10.66
C LYS A 316 -25.08 -3.46 -9.65
N ASN A 317 -25.32 -3.93 -8.41
CA ASN A 317 -25.98 -3.11 -7.39
C ASN A 317 -25.07 -2.06 -6.72
N TYR A 318 -23.77 -2.11 -7.00
CA TYR A 318 -22.73 -1.28 -6.36
C TYR A 318 -21.91 -0.51 -7.36
N THR A 319 -22.43 -0.39 -8.59
CA THR A 319 -21.79 0.37 -9.66
C THR A 319 -22.06 1.86 -9.53
N ASN A 320 -21.18 2.66 -10.11
CA ASN A 320 -21.44 4.05 -10.44
C ASN A 320 -22.44 4.16 -11.60
N GLU A 321 -22.66 5.37 -12.09
CA GLU A 321 -23.55 5.64 -13.25
C GLU A 321 -23.07 5.00 -14.58
N ASN A 322 -21.80 4.62 -14.68
CA ASN A 322 -21.19 3.99 -15.85
C ASN A 322 -21.09 2.45 -15.73
N ASP A 323 -21.83 1.82 -14.81
CA ASP A 323 -21.76 0.39 -14.52
C ASP A 323 -20.38 -0.12 -14.09
N GLU A 324 -19.56 0.74 -13.50
CA GLU A 324 -18.23 0.44 -13.00
C GLU A 324 -18.22 0.37 -11.46
N VAL A 325 -17.37 -0.50 -10.88
CA VAL A 325 -17.23 -0.72 -9.44
C VAL A 325 -15.82 -0.35 -8.98
N TYR A 326 -15.71 0.37 -7.88
CA TYR A 326 -14.43 0.56 -7.21
C TYR A 326 -13.92 -0.77 -6.61
N LEU A 327 -12.60 -0.92 -6.57
CA LEU A 327 -11.97 -2.17 -6.15
C LEU A 327 -11.92 -2.33 -4.62
N SER A 328 -12.03 -1.24 -3.87
CA SER A 328 -12.18 -1.18 -2.41
C SER A 328 -13.01 0.04 -2.03
N ASP A 329 -13.48 0.11 -0.80
CA ASP A 329 -13.95 1.32 -0.14
C ASP A 329 -12.81 2.31 0.17
N HIS A 330 -11.56 1.85 0.14
CA HIS A 330 -10.37 2.69 0.18
C HIS A 330 -9.67 2.76 -1.19
N TYR A 331 -8.92 3.84 -1.43
CA TYR A 331 -7.94 3.92 -2.51
C TYR A 331 -6.56 3.58 -1.95
N ALA A 332 -5.77 2.83 -2.72
CA ALA A 332 -4.38 2.57 -2.35
C ALA A 332 -3.54 3.83 -2.48
N LEU A 333 -2.45 3.91 -1.72
CA LEU A 333 -1.41 4.92 -1.89
C LEU A 333 -0.16 4.29 -2.47
N GLU A 334 0.46 4.99 -3.41
CA GLU A 334 1.73 4.64 -4.03
C GLU A 334 2.76 5.74 -3.81
N ALA A 335 3.96 5.38 -3.41
CA ALA A 335 5.12 6.27 -3.38
C ALA A 335 6.36 5.56 -3.92
N MET A 336 7.34 6.31 -4.41
CA MET A 336 8.65 5.79 -4.76
C MET A 336 9.68 6.36 -3.81
N ILE A 337 10.47 5.50 -3.19
CA ILE A 337 11.55 5.90 -2.29
C ILE A 337 12.90 5.43 -2.83
N SER A 338 13.96 6.08 -2.36
CA SER A 338 15.35 5.70 -2.63
C SER A 338 16.08 5.48 -1.31
N LEU A 339 16.81 4.37 -1.19
CA LEU A 339 17.71 4.12 -0.08
C LEU A 339 19.12 4.58 -0.48
N GLN A 340 19.74 5.36 0.39
CA GLN A 340 21.10 5.90 0.17
C GLN A 340 22.18 4.86 0.46
#